data_867f62608d42437ad764844785d7caf1
#
_entry.id   867f62608d42437ad764844785d7caf1
#
_cell.length_a   1.000
_cell.length_b   1.000
_cell.length_c   1.000
_cell.angle_alpha   90.00
_cell.angle_beta   90.00
_cell.angle_gamma   90.00
#
_symmetry.space_group_name_H-M   'P 1'
#
loop_
_entity.id
_entity.type
_entity.pdbx_description
1 polymer ?
#
loop_
_entity_poly.entity_id
_entity_poly.type
_entity_poly.pdbx_seq_one_letter_code
_entity_poly.pdbx_strand_id
1 'polypeptide(L)'
;GITGRAHLATNELVRDQFYDCLRRQAEEIKQSSAEVLIVIAAEHFANFFMDNMPAYCMGVGEKHSGPIEDSEWLKIDKTSIPGSPVVAHKILKSVMQSVDLAYSEEWQCDHGIMVPLHFLTPNYDMPVIPCNINCQGPPLTPLSRVWQFGQALRQACDEQDEKIAIVGTGGISHWPATPDSGKINEEWDREFLSHLMQQNKEKLLSYVD
;
A
#
# COMPACT_ATOMS: atom_id res chain seq x y z
N GLY A 1 -15.89 2.30 -7.51
CA GLY A 1 -15.05 2.19 -6.30
C GLY A 1 -15.80 1.58 -5.12
N ILE A 2 -15.08 1.02 -4.18
CA ILE A 2 -15.66 0.39 -2.98
C ILE A 2 -16.17 1.41 -1.96
N THR A 3 -15.69 2.65 -2.03
CA THR A 3 -16.09 3.74 -1.15
C THR A 3 -17.41 4.37 -1.59
N GLY A 4 -18.40 4.38 -0.70
CA GLY A 4 -19.72 4.99 -0.92
C GLY A 4 -20.58 4.36 -2.03
N ARG A 5 -20.16 3.26 -2.66
CA ARG A 5 -20.84 2.61 -3.80
C ARG A 5 -21.12 1.13 -3.60
N ALA A 6 -21.16 0.66 -2.37
CA ALA A 6 -21.45 -0.73 -2.02
C ALA A 6 -22.77 -1.24 -2.61
N HIS A 7 -23.77 -0.34 -2.75
CA HIS A 7 -25.09 -0.66 -3.29
C HIS A 7 -25.08 -1.03 -4.78
N LEU A 8 -23.98 -0.78 -5.51
CA LEU A 8 -23.83 -1.14 -6.91
C LEU A 8 -23.29 -2.57 -7.11
N ALA A 9 -22.90 -3.26 -6.06
CA ALA A 9 -22.41 -4.63 -6.17
C ALA A 9 -23.55 -5.57 -6.57
N THR A 10 -23.31 -6.39 -7.58
CA THR A 10 -24.30 -7.36 -8.11
C THR A 10 -24.44 -8.61 -7.24
N ASN A 11 -23.42 -8.92 -6.42
CA ASN A 11 -23.46 -10.04 -5.47
C ASN A 11 -23.33 -9.50 -4.04
N GLU A 12 -24.46 -9.43 -3.34
CA GLU A 12 -24.52 -8.87 -1.99
C GLU A 12 -23.74 -9.70 -0.97
N LEU A 13 -23.76 -11.03 -1.09
CA LEU A 13 -23.02 -11.91 -0.18
C LEU A 13 -21.52 -11.68 -0.28
N VAL A 14 -20.97 -11.62 -1.49
CA VAL A 14 -19.54 -11.35 -1.72
C VAL A 14 -19.17 -9.94 -1.25
N ARG A 15 -20.03 -8.96 -1.53
CA ARG A 15 -19.88 -7.59 -1.03
C ARG A 15 -19.75 -7.57 0.50
N ASP A 16 -20.68 -8.20 1.19
CA ASP A 16 -20.74 -8.17 2.65
C ASP A 16 -19.53 -8.90 3.26
N GLN A 17 -19.14 -10.04 2.70
CA GLN A 17 -17.91 -10.74 3.09
C GLN A 17 -16.66 -9.88 2.92
N PHE A 18 -16.59 -9.12 1.83
CA PHE A 18 -15.47 -8.22 1.56
C PHE A 18 -15.37 -7.10 2.63
N TYR A 19 -16.49 -6.44 2.94
CA TYR A 19 -16.50 -5.41 3.98
C TYR A 19 -16.29 -5.98 5.38
N ASP A 20 -16.74 -7.22 5.65
CA ASP A 20 -16.42 -7.93 6.89
C ASP A 20 -14.92 -8.20 7.04
N CYS A 21 -14.24 -8.55 5.94
CA CYS A 21 -12.79 -8.69 5.95
C CYS A 21 -12.08 -7.37 6.31
N LEU A 22 -12.49 -6.24 5.72
CA LEU A 22 -11.92 -4.92 6.04
C LEU A 22 -12.15 -4.56 7.51
N ARG A 23 -13.35 -4.80 8.05
CA ARG A 23 -13.66 -4.57 9.48
C ARG A 23 -12.78 -5.41 10.40
N ARG A 24 -12.55 -6.68 10.06
CA ARG A 24 -11.63 -7.55 10.84
C ARG A 24 -10.20 -7.05 10.80
N GLN A 25 -9.70 -6.64 9.64
CA GLN A 25 -8.36 -6.07 9.52
C GLN A 25 -8.22 -4.77 10.34
N ALA A 26 -9.23 -3.89 10.33
CA ALA A 26 -9.25 -2.70 11.17
C ALA A 26 -9.17 -3.04 12.66
N GLU A 27 -9.91 -4.05 13.10
CA GLU A 27 -9.87 -4.51 14.49
C GLU A 27 -8.52 -5.15 14.85
N GLU A 28 -7.90 -5.90 13.94
CA GLU A 28 -6.56 -6.46 14.14
C GLU A 28 -5.51 -5.35 14.32
N ILE A 29 -5.55 -4.30 13.50
CA ILE A 29 -4.66 -3.13 13.66
C ILE A 29 -4.86 -2.50 15.04
N LYS A 30 -6.11 -2.27 15.45
CA LYS A 30 -6.43 -1.72 16.75
C LYS A 30 -5.93 -2.60 17.91
N GLN A 31 -6.14 -3.92 17.82
CA GLN A 31 -5.71 -4.89 18.84
C GLN A 31 -4.18 -5.04 18.90
N SER A 32 -3.48 -4.83 17.78
CA SER A 32 -2.02 -4.88 17.75
C SER A 32 -1.37 -3.78 18.59
N SER A 33 -2.13 -2.73 18.94
CA SER A 33 -1.62 -1.53 19.59
C SER A 33 -0.50 -0.86 18.79
N ALA A 34 -0.58 -0.92 17.47
CA ALA A 34 0.37 -0.24 16.59
C ALA A 34 0.30 1.28 16.82
N GLU A 35 1.46 1.90 16.85
CA GLU A 35 1.64 3.35 17.06
C GLU A 35 1.90 4.08 15.74
N VAL A 36 2.40 3.34 14.74
CA VAL A 36 2.70 3.83 13.40
C VAL A 36 2.27 2.80 12.35
N LEU A 37 1.71 3.26 11.26
CA LEU A 37 1.30 2.43 10.13
C LEU A 37 2.18 2.73 8.91
N ILE A 38 2.87 1.71 8.39
CA ILE A 38 3.50 1.80 7.07
C ILE A 38 2.50 1.29 6.04
N VAL A 39 2.15 2.13 5.07
CA VAL A 39 1.25 1.75 3.97
C VAL A 39 2.06 1.62 2.68
N ILE A 40 2.18 0.39 2.19
CA ILE A 40 2.89 0.10 0.95
C ILE A 40 1.86 0.03 -0.18
N ALA A 41 2.00 0.90 -1.17
CA ALA A 41 1.08 1.03 -2.30
C ALA A 41 1.83 1.12 -3.63
N ALA A 42 1.14 0.81 -4.72
CA ALA A 42 1.63 1.15 -6.05
C ALA A 42 1.61 2.67 -6.25
N GLU A 43 2.57 3.20 -7.00
CA GLU A 43 2.50 4.58 -7.48
C GLU A 43 1.50 4.67 -8.65
N HIS A 44 0.56 5.60 -8.58
CA HIS A 44 -0.44 5.85 -9.60
C HIS A 44 -0.27 7.22 -10.29
N PHE A 45 0.98 7.65 -10.48
CA PHE A 45 1.31 8.97 -11.02
C PHE A 45 0.74 10.12 -10.18
N ALA A 46 0.76 9.94 -8.84
CA ALA A 46 0.32 10.93 -7.87
C ALA A 46 1.44 11.87 -7.43
N ASN A 47 2.61 11.30 -7.15
CA ASN A 47 3.79 12.03 -6.69
C ASN A 47 4.95 11.94 -7.70
N PHE A 48 5.00 10.89 -8.50
CA PHE A 48 6.08 10.61 -9.44
C PHE A 48 5.54 10.33 -10.83
N PHE A 49 6.31 10.74 -11.85
CA PHE A 49 5.96 10.62 -13.25
C PHE A 49 7.11 10.01 -14.04
N MET A 50 6.91 9.71 -15.33
CA MET A 50 7.92 9.04 -16.16
C MET A 50 9.22 9.83 -16.32
N ASP A 51 9.22 11.11 -15.99
CA ASP A 51 10.42 11.97 -15.96
C ASP A 51 11.27 11.78 -14.70
N ASN A 52 10.68 11.26 -13.61
CA ASN A 52 11.38 10.97 -12.37
C ASN A 52 10.65 9.90 -11.55
N MET A 53 10.76 8.64 -11.95
CA MET A 53 10.07 7.51 -11.30
C MET A 53 11.06 6.67 -10.48
N PRO A 54 11.09 6.80 -9.14
CA PRO A 54 11.92 5.97 -8.29
C PRO A 54 11.35 4.54 -8.18
N ALA A 55 12.24 3.54 -8.01
CA ALA A 55 11.82 2.17 -7.74
C ALA A 55 11.00 2.06 -6.44
N TYR A 56 11.43 2.79 -5.41
CA TYR A 56 10.77 2.90 -4.10
C TYR A 56 10.88 4.34 -3.61
N CYS A 57 9.85 4.81 -2.93
CA CYS A 57 9.90 6.09 -2.23
C CYS A 57 9.12 6.02 -0.91
N MET A 58 9.67 6.64 0.13
CA MET A 58 9.07 6.72 1.46
C MET A 58 8.72 8.17 1.81
N GLY A 59 7.51 8.40 2.30
CA GLY A 59 7.11 9.69 2.86
C GLY A 59 7.64 9.87 4.27
N VAL A 60 8.42 10.93 4.48
CA VAL A 60 9.08 11.22 5.78
C VAL A 60 8.59 12.49 6.43
N GLY A 61 7.55 13.13 5.90
CA GLY A 61 6.98 14.37 6.42
C GLY A 61 6.19 14.22 7.72
N GLU A 62 5.92 15.35 8.36
CA GLU A 62 5.08 15.43 9.56
C GLU A 62 3.59 15.22 9.23
N LYS A 63 3.19 15.53 8.00
CA LYS A 63 1.81 15.44 7.51
C LYS A 63 1.78 15.04 6.05
N HIS A 64 0.76 14.28 5.71
CA HIS A 64 0.42 13.92 4.35
C HIS A 64 -0.99 14.43 4.04
N SER A 65 -1.31 14.66 2.78
CA SER A 65 -2.62 15.13 2.36
C SER A 65 -3.25 14.19 1.34
N GLY A 66 -4.56 14.05 1.38
CA GLY A 66 -5.30 13.23 0.41
C GLY A 66 -6.81 13.29 0.61
N PRO A 67 -7.55 12.67 -0.30
CA PRO A 67 -7.10 12.12 -1.59
C PRO A 67 -6.69 13.20 -2.59
N ILE A 68 -5.82 12.88 -3.55
CA ILE A 68 -5.56 13.77 -4.69
C ILE A 68 -6.74 13.81 -5.64
N GLU A 69 -7.47 12.71 -5.72
CA GLU A 69 -8.64 12.56 -6.57
C GLU A 69 -9.80 13.45 -6.10
N ASP A 70 -10.76 13.60 -6.98
CA ASP A 70 -12.01 14.30 -6.69
C ASP A 70 -12.80 13.57 -5.60
N SER A 71 -13.20 14.30 -4.55
CA SER A 71 -13.91 13.75 -3.40
C SER A 71 -15.28 13.18 -3.78
N GLU A 72 -15.96 13.74 -4.77
CA GLU A 72 -17.24 13.21 -5.25
C GLU A 72 -17.06 11.88 -5.99
N TRP A 73 -15.93 11.73 -6.69
CA TRP A 73 -15.61 10.47 -7.35
C TRP A 73 -15.18 9.40 -6.36
N LEU A 74 -14.28 9.72 -5.43
CA LEU A 74 -13.74 8.75 -4.49
C LEU A 74 -14.65 8.51 -3.28
N LYS A 75 -15.54 9.48 -2.95
CA LYS A 75 -16.37 9.47 -1.73
C LYS A 75 -15.55 9.45 -0.44
N ILE A 76 -14.44 10.13 -0.46
CA ILE A 76 -13.57 10.40 0.69
C ILE A 76 -13.26 11.90 0.65
N ASP A 77 -13.49 12.59 1.75
CA ASP A 77 -13.20 14.02 1.87
C ASP A 77 -11.69 14.25 1.97
N LYS A 78 -11.24 15.38 1.42
CA LYS A 78 -9.86 15.81 1.57
C LYS A 78 -9.50 16.00 3.04
N THR A 79 -8.43 15.36 3.47
CA THR A 79 -8.00 15.39 4.85
C THR A 79 -6.47 15.44 4.97
N SER A 80 -6.01 15.76 6.16
CA SER A 80 -4.61 15.68 6.54
C SER A 80 -4.39 14.44 7.42
N ILE A 81 -3.35 13.69 7.13
CA ILE A 81 -2.98 12.47 7.84
C ILE A 81 -1.68 12.76 8.58
N PRO A 82 -1.57 12.49 9.88
CA PRO A 82 -0.30 12.65 10.59
C PRO A 82 0.76 11.70 10.03
N GLY A 83 1.99 12.18 9.88
CA GLY A 83 3.15 11.37 9.58
C GLY A 83 3.92 11.01 10.85
N SER A 84 5.03 10.29 10.69
CA SER A 84 5.95 9.95 11.77
C SER A 84 7.40 10.19 11.33
N PRO A 85 7.85 11.46 11.23
CA PRO A 85 9.14 11.78 10.62
C PRO A 85 10.31 11.15 11.36
N VAL A 86 10.26 11.07 12.69
CA VAL A 86 11.35 10.48 13.49
C VAL A 86 11.52 8.99 13.16
N VAL A 87 10.43 8.23 13.18
CA VAL A 87 10.43 6.79 12.86
C VAL A 87 10.77 6.59 11.38
N ALA A 88 10.17 7.37 10.49
CA ALA A 88 10.42 7.29 9.05
C ALA A 88 11.90 7.49 8.71
N HIS A 89 12.56 8.48 9.30
CA HIS A 89 13.99 8.72 9.07
C HIS A 89 14.89 7.61 9.63
N LYS A 90 14.55 7.04 10.80
CA LYS A 90 15.28 5.88 11.35
C LYS A 90 15.16 4.68 10.41
N ILE A 91 13.94 4.36 9.94
CA ILE A 91 13.68 3.27 8.99
C ILE A 91 14.41 3.53 7.66
N LEU A 92 14.27 4.73 7.09
CA LEU A 92 14.95 5.13 5.87
C LEU A 92 16.47 4.89 5.98
N LYS A 93 17.08 5.36 7.06
CA LYS A 93 18.52 5.19 7.29
C LYS A 93 18.94 3.72 7.38
N SER A 94 18.14 2.88 8.03
CA SER A 94 18.41 1.45 8.16
C SER A 94 18.25 0.74 6.80
N VAL A 95 17.16 0.97 6.08
CA VAL A 95 16.90 0.35 4.77
C VAL A 95 17.99 0.73 3.76
N MET A 96 18.44 1.98 3.75
CA MET A 96 19.47 2.48 2.84
C MET A 96 20.85 1.84 3.04
N GLN A 97 21.05 1.03 4.07
CA GLN A 97 22.29 0.22 4.19
C GLN A 97 22.35 -0.91 3.14
N SER A 98 21.21 -1.30 2.56
CA SER A 98 21.12 -2.45 1.65
C SER A 98 20.29 -2.21 0.39
N VAL A 99 19.41 -1.21 0.38
CA VAL A 99 18.52 -0.89 -0.75
C VAL A 99 18.42 0.60 -0.92
N ASP A 100 18.67 1.08 -2.14
CA ASP A 100 18.45 2.49 -2.46
C ASP A 100 16.96 2.82 -2.36
N LEU A 101 16.63 3.83 -1.58
CA LEU A 101 15.27 4.26 -1.28
C LEU A 101 15.18 5.79 -1.40
N ALA A 102 14.34 6.27 -2.32
CA ALA A 102 13.99 7.68 -2.37
C ALA A 102 13.12 8.07 -1.18
N TYR A 103 13.07 9.36 -0.86
CA TYR A 103 12.18 9.87 0.19
C TYR A 103 11.62 11.23 -0.20
N SER A 104 10.48 11.58 0.40
CA SER A 104 9.83 12.87 0.21
C SER A 104 9.25 13.38 1.53
N GLU A 105 9.45 14.66 1.83
CA GLU A 105 8.83 15.34 2.96
C GLU A 105 7.38 15.78 2.65
N GLU A 106 7.08 16.03 1.38
CA GLU A 106 5.74 16.34 0.91
C GLU A 106 5.14 15.12 0.21
N TRP A 107 3.98 14.66 0.67
CA TRP A 107 3.31 13.50 0.11
C TRP A 107 1.83 13.74 -0.10
N GLN A 108 1.38 13.44 -1.31
CA GLN A 108 -0.03 13.44 -1.66
C GLN A 108 -0.52 12.00 -1.78
N CYS A 109 -1.48 11.64 -0.92
CA CYS A 109 -2.06 10.29 -0.91
C CYS A 109 -3.14 10.17 -1.98
N ASP A 110 -2.99 9.19 -2.85
CA ASP A 110 -3.98 8.77 -3.83
C ASP A 110 -4.92 7.69 -3.26
N HIS A 111 -5.80 7.18 -4.11
CA HIS A 111 -6.73 6.10 -3.74
C HIS A 111 -6.02 4.84 -3.22
N GLY A 112 -4.79 4.54 -3.67
CA GLY A 112 -4.01 3.39 -3.23
C GLY A 112 -3.68 3.42 -1.74
N ILE A 113 -3.61 4.61 -1.16
CA ILE A 113 -3.38 4.84 0.27
C ILE A 113 -4.69 5.23 0.97
N MET A 114 -5.46 6.17 0.41
CA MET A 114 -6.63 6.72 1.07
C MET A 114 -7.77 5.71 1.22
N VAL A 115 -7.99 4.83 0.24
CA VAL A 115 -9.06 3.82 0.33
C VAL A 115 -8.79 2.81 1.44
N PRO A 116 -7.61 2.18 1.57
CA PRO A 116 -7.30 1.37 2.73
C PRO A 116 -7.45 2.11 4.06
N LEU A 117 -6.91 3.32 4.19
CA LEU A 117 -7.02 4.10 5.42
C LEU A 117 -8.47 4.42 5.79
N HIS A 118 -9.33 4.70 4.81
CA HIS A 118 -10.77 4.95 5.04
C HIS A 118 -11.47 3.80 5.75
N PHE A 119 -11.04 2.55 5.51
CA PHE A 119 -11.61 1.37 6.14
C PHE A 119 -10.86 0.92 7.39
N LEU A 120 -9.55 1.06 7.40
CA LEU A 120 -8.68 0.52 8.45
C LEU A 120 -8.47 1.49 9.61
N THR A 121 -8.36 2.78 9.32
CA THR A 121 -8.14 3.86 10.30
C THR A 121 -9.03 5.07 9.96
N PRO A 122 -10.37 4.93 10.05
CA PRO A 122 -11.33 5.91 9.50
C PRO A 122 -11.28 7.28 10.14
N ASN A 123 -10.68 7.43 11.32
CA ASN A 123 -10.47 8.73 11.97
C ASN A 123 -9.26 9.49 11.41
N TYR A 124 -8.39 8.82 10.64
CA TYR A 124 -7.14 9.38 10.11
C TYR A 124 -6.22 9.99 11.20
N ASP A 125 -6.26 9.46 12.41
CA ASP A 125 -5.53 9.92 13.59
C ASP A 125 -4.25 9.12 13.89
N MET A 126 -4.09 7.95 13.25
CA MET A 126 -2.88 7.13 13.35
C MET A 126 -1.77 7.71 12.45
N PRO A 127 -0.54 7.88 12.96
CA PRO A 127 0.60 8.27 12.15
C PRO A 127 0.89 7.27 11.02
N VAL A 128 1.03 7.78 9.79
CA VAL A 128 1.25 6.98 8.57
C VAL A 128 2.61 7.31 7.97
N ILE A 129 3.34 6.29 7.57
CA ILE A 129 4.52 6.37 6.70
C ILE A 129 4.10 5.77 5.35
N PRO A 130 3.77 6.59 4.35
CA PRO A 130 3.46 6.09 3.02
C PRO A 130 4.74 5.59 2.34
N CYS A 131 4.63 4.48 1.62
CA CYS A 131 5.72 3.90 0.88
C CYS A 131 5.21 3.43 -0.49
N ASN A 132 5.64 4.07 -1.57
CA ASN A 132 5.26 3.67 -2.90
C ASN A 132 6.32 2.79 -3.56
N ILE A 133 5.84 1.81 -4.32
CA ILE A 133 6.64 0.97 -5.19
C ILE A 133 6.21 1.24 -6.63
N ASN A 134 7.18 1.43 -7.52
CA ASN A 134 6.89 1.54 -8.94
C ASN A 134 6.38 0.20 -9.50
N CYS A 135 5.07 0.14 -9.74
CA CYS A 135 4.39 -1.01 -10.34
C CYS A 135 3.82 -0.69 -11.74
N GLN A 136 4.06 0.51 -12.29
CA GLN A 136 3.39 0.98 -13.52
C GLN A 136 4.32 1.55 -14.58
N GLY A 137 5.45 2.15 -14.18
CA GLY A 137 6.40 2.79 -15.09
C GLY A 137 7.60 1.90 -15.40
N PRO A 138 7.58 1.09 -16.48
CA PRO A 138 8.72 0.23 -16.79
C PRO A 138 10.01 1.06 -17.07
N PRO A 139 11.20 0.53 -16.71
CA PRO A 139 11.41 -0.84 -16.21
C PRO A 139 10.96 -1.02 -14.77
N LEU A 140 10.24 -2.11 -14.50
CA LEU A 140 9.80 -2.44 -13.15
C LEU A 140 10.93 -3.03 -12.30
N THR A 141 10.77 -2.93 -11.00
CA THR A 141 11.75 -3.49 -10.07
C THR A 141 11.67 -5.03 -10.08
N PRO A 142 12.76 -5.75 -10.33
CA PRO A 142 12.78 -7.22 -10.28
C PRO A 142 12.30 -7.75 -8.91
N LEU A 143 11.54 -8.83 -8.90
CA LEU A 143 10.96 -9.41 -7.67
C LEU A 143 12.02 -9.77 -6.63
N SER A 144 13.23 -10.16 -7.04
CA SER A 144 14.36 -10.36 -6.12
C SER A 144 14.76 -9.11 -5.36
N ARG A 145 14.66 -7.94 -5.98
CA ARG A 145 14.92 -6.64 -5.35
C ARG A 145 13.75 -6.23 -4.44
N VAL A 146 12.51 -6.53 -4.84
CA VAL A 146 11.33 -6.32 -4.00
C VAL A 146 11.43 -7.17 -2.72
N TRP A 147 11.86 -8.43 -2.86
CA TRP A 147 12.12 -9.29 -1.70
C TRP A 147 13.19 -8.71 -0.77
N GLN A 148 14.31 -8.26 -1.34
CA GLN A 148 15.39 -7.63 -0.58
C GLN A 148 14.91 -6.38 0.16
N PHE A 149 14.09 -5.55 -0.49
CA PHE A 149 13.47 -4.38 0.14
C PHE A 149 12.58 -4.80 1.32
N GLY A 150 11.73 -5.82 1.16
CA GLY A 150 10.89 -6.34 2.24
C GLY A 150 11.70 -6.84 3.44
N GLN A 151 12.83 -7.52 3.20
CA GLN A 151 13.73 -7.97 4.27
C GLN A 151 14.38 -6.78 5.00
N ALA A 152 14.88 -5.79 4.25
CA ALA A 152 15.48 -4.58 4.82
C ALA A 152 14.46 -3.76 5.63
N LEU A 153 13.23 -3.62 5.10
CA LEU A 153 12.15 -2.93 5.79
C LEU A 153 11.76 -3.66 7.09
N ARG A 154 11.65 -4.98 7.06
CA ARG A 154 11.35 -5.77 8.26
C ARG A 154 12.42 -5.57 9.33
N GLN A 155 13.69 -5.69 8.96
CA GLN A 155 14.79 -5.45 9.89
C GLN A 155 14.72 -4.05 10.47
N ALA A 156 14.53 -3.03 9.63
CA ALA A 156 14.43 -1.65 10.06
C ALA A 156 13.26 -1.39 11.03
N CYS A 157 12.14 -2.08 10.84
CA CYS A 157 11.00 -2.02 11.77
C CYS A 157 11.31 -2.69 13.11
N ASP A 158 11.99 -3.84 13.08
CA ASP A 158 12.37 -4.58 14.31
C ASP A 158 13.38 -3.81 15.19
N GLU A 159 14.07 -2.82 14.62
CA GLU A 159 15.00 -1.94 15.33
C GLU A 159 14.31 -0.75 16.03
N GLN A 160 12.99 -0.56 15.83
CA GLN A 160 12.25 0.56 16.44
C GLN A 160 11.68 0.18 17.81
N ASP A 161 11.56 1.18 18.68
CA ASP A 161 10.86 1.05 19.96
C ASP A 161 9.34 1.10 19.75
N GLU A 162 8.88 1.83 18.73
CA GLU A 162 7.48 1.98 18.37
C GLU A 162 6.93 0.70 17.74
N LYS A 163 5.70 0.33 18.08
CA LYS A 163 5.00 -0.77 17.44
C LYS A 163 4.51 -0.35 16.06
N ILE A 164 5.03 -1.02 15.04
CA ILE A 164 4.73 -0.71 13.64
C ILE A 164 3.84 -1.80 13.04
N ALA A 165 2.74 -1.40 12.43
CA ALA A 165 1.98 -2.25 11.54
C ALA A 165 2.31 -1.94 10.09
N ILE A 166 2.33 -2.96 9.22
CA ILE A 166 2.56 -2.81 7.79
C ILE A 166 1.31 -3.26 7.05
N VAL A 167 0.81 -2.41 6.17
CA VAL A 167 -0.32 -2.69 5.28
C VAL A 167 0.17 -2.65 3.85
N GLY A 168 0.09 -3.78 3.15
CA GLY A 168 0.24 -3.86 1.69
C GLY A 168 -1.11 -3.62 1.03
N THR A 169 -1.16 -2.74 0.05
CA THR A 169 -2.37 -2.41 -0.70
C THR A 169 -2.23 -2.80 -2.17
N GLY A 170 -3.33 -2.79 -2.89
CA GLY A 170 -3.37 -3.07 -4.32
C GLY A 170 -4.36 -4.17 -4.66
N GLY A 171 -4.40 -4.52 -5.93
CA GLY A 171 -5.13 -5.67 -6.45
C GLY A 171 -4.15 -6.71 -7.01
N ILE A 172 -4.62 -7.96 -7.22
CA ILE A 172 -3.86 -8.96 -7.94
C ILE A 172 -4.15 -8.76 -9.44
N SER A 173 -4.56 -9.79 -10.19
CA SER A 173 -4.84 -9.61 -11.61
C SER A 173 -6.04 -8.67 -11.81
N HIS A 174 -5.81 -7.59 -12.52
CA HIS A 174 -6.86 -6.67 -12.97
C HIS A 174 -6.25 -5.76 -14.04
N TRP A 175 -6.91 -5.47 -15.08
CA TRP A 175 -6.38 -4.68 -16.20
C TRP A 175 -6.87 -3.22 -16.12
N PRO A 176 -6.38 -2.38 -15.17
CA PRO A 176 -6.86 -1.02 -15.01
C PRO A 176 -6.51 -0.16 -16.24
N ALA A 177 -7.43 0.73 -16.60
CA ALA A 177 -7.26 1.67 -17.72
C ALA A 177 -7.00 1.01 -19.09
N THR A 178 -7.40 -0.24 -19.28
CA THR A 178 -7.35 -0.96 -20.57
C THR A 178 -8.75 -1.36 -21.02
N PRO A 179 -8.92 -1.80 -22.28
CA PRO A 179 -10.21 -2.37 -22.76
C PRO A 179 -10.66 -3.59 -21.95
N ASP A 180 -9.74 -4.26 -21.28
CA ASP A 180 -10.00 -5.45 -20.44
C ASP A 180 -10.29 -5.10 -18.98
N SER A 181 -10.41 -3.82 -18.65
CA SER A 181 -10.67 -3.36 -17.28
C SER A 181 -11.87 -4.07 -16.65
N GLY A 182 -11.66 -4.63 -15.49
CA GLY A 182 -12.65 -5.43 -14.74
C GLY A 182 -12.56 -6.94 -14.97
N LYS A 183 -11.73 -7.41 -15.90
CA LYS A 183 -11.37 -8.84 -15.96
C LYS A 183 -10.42 -9.19 -14.83
N ILE A 184 -10.47 -10.45 -14.42
CA ILE A 184 -9.54 -11.06 -13.45
C ILE A 184 -9.07 -12.41 -13.99
N ASN A 185 -7.90 -12.84 -13.57
CA ASN A 185 -7.37 -14.18 -13.82
C ASN A 185 -7.42 -14.98 -12.51
N GLU A 186 -8.59 -15.51 -12.20
CA GLU A 186 -8.86 -16.17 -10.92
C GLU A 186 -7.92 -17.36 -10.67
N GLU A 187 -7.58 -18.14 -11.70
CA GLU A 187 -6.68 -19.29 -11.59
C GLU A 187 -5.28 -18.84 -11.16
N TRP A 188 -4.72 -17.85 -11.86
CA TRP A 188 -3.42 -17.29 -11.53
C TRP A 188 -3.41 -16.60 -10.15
N ASP A 189 -4.47 -15.86 -9.82
CA ASP A 189 -4.58 -15.18 -8.52
C ASP A 189 -4.57 -16.19 -7.37
N ARG A 190 -5.29 -17.32 -7.52
CA ARG A 190 -5.31 -18.39 -6.50
C ARG A 190 -3.97 -19.10 -6.37
N GLU A 191 -3.29 -19.35 -7.46
CA GLU A 191 -1.94 -19.94 -7.45
C GLU A 191 -0.96 -19.00 -6.74
N PHE A 192 -0.94 -17.73 -7.12
CA PHE A 192 -0.09 -16.70 -6.50
C PHE A 192 -0.33 -16.61 -4.99
N LEU A 193 -1.59 -16.49 -4.57
CA LEU A 193 -1.95 -16.44 -3.15
C LEU A 193 -1.53 -17.72 -2.39
N SER A 194 -1.66 -18.89 -3.02
CA SER A 194 -1.20 -20.14 -2.43
C SER A 194 0.30 -20.12 -2.18
N HIS A 195 1.11 -19.66 -3.15
CA HIS A 195 2.55 -19.52 -2.97
C HIS A 195 2.92 -18.48 -1.90
N LEU A 196 2.18 -17.38 -1.82
CA LEU A 196 2.36 -16.35 -0.79
C LEU A 196 2.09 -16.93 0.60
N MET A 197 0.96 -17.63 0.79
CA MET A 197 0.59 -18.25 2.07
C MET A 197 1.57 -19.34 2.51
N GLN A 198 2.13 -20.10 1.56
CA GLN A 198 3.11 -21.12 1.81
C GLN A 198 4.54 -20.58 1.96
N GLN A 199 4.72 -19.27 1.82
CA GLN A 199 6.02 -18.60 1.82
C GLN A 199 7.01 -19.21 0.82
N ASN A 200 6.50 -19.66 -0.33
CA ASN A 200 7.28 -20.29 -1.38
C ASN A 200 8.10 -19.26 -2.17
N LYS A 201 9.22 -18.84 -1.58
CA LYS A 201 10.09 -17.81 -2.13
C LYS A 201 10.52 -18.11 -3.57
N GLU A 202 10.89 -19.35 -3.87
CA GLU A 202 11.37 -19.74 -5.19
C GLU A 202 10.31 -19.47 -6.26
N LYS A 203 9.07 -19.87 -6.00
CA LYS A 203 7.95 -19.63 -6.90
C LYS A 203 7.60 -18.15 -7.01
N LEU A 204 7.53 -17.45 -5.87
CA LEU A 204 7.25 -16.01 -5.87
C LEU A 204 8.28 -15.19 -6.66
N LEU A 205 9.55 -15.60 -6.62
CA LEU A 205 10.62 -14.93 -7.38
C LEU A 205 10.74 -15.40 -8.83
N SER A 206 10.02 -16.44 -9.24
CA SER A 206 10.04 -16.94 -10.62
C SER A 206 9.05 -16.24 -11.55
N TYR A 207 8.13 -15.45 -11.02
CA TYR A 207 7.24 -14.61 -11.85
C TYR A 207 8.06 -13.58 -12.61
N VAL A 208 7.69 -13.33 -13.85
CA VAL A 208 8.31 -12.34 -14.75
C VAL A 208 7.22 -11.41 -15.29
N ASP A 209 7.63 -10.19 -15.69
CA ASP A 209 6.77 -9.19 -16.29
C ASP A 209 6.20 -9.64 -17.65
#